data_7396843e7c6b918846be2d40a4d8f426
#
_entry.id   7396843e7c6b918846be2d40a4d8f426
#
_cell.length_a   1.000
_cell.length_b   1.000
_cell.length_c   1.000
_cell.angle_alpha   90.00
_cell.angle_beta   90.00
_cell.angle_gamma   90.00
#
_symmetry.space_group_name_H-M   'P 1'
#
loop_
_entity.id
_entity.type
_entity.pdbx_description
1 polymer ?
#
loop_
_entity_poly.entity_id
_entity_poly.type
_entity_poly.pdbx_seq_one_letter_code
_entity_poly.pdbx_strand_id
1 'polypeptide(L)'
;MSSARERILNRISEARGGATKSPGEILAEAQGLIPDSAISQPAFHQQTTIDRFFEKATSERLTATLAEVGDIADVPQAAADYFAEHGLAHRAAIAPALASLDWTGTEITTAIDANQEVSITLADGGIAETGSLIFRSSPDTPMLHN
;
A
#
# COMPACT_ATOMS: atom_id res chain seq x y z
N MET A 1 21.90 27.78 22.96
CA MET A 1 22.16 26.33 23.08
C MET A 1 21.53 25.63 21.91
N SER A 2 22.29 24.95 21.06
CA SER A 2 21.77 24.20 19.91
C SER A 2 20.94 22.99 20.40
N SER A 3 19.79 22.75 19.78
CA SER A 3 18.90 21.64 20.14
C SER A 3 19.56 20.29 19.86
N ALA A 4 19.10 19.22 20.51
CA ALA A 4 19.61 17.87 20.24
C ALA A 4 19.48 17.49 18.75
N ARG A 5 18.39 17.91 18.11
CA ARG A 5 18.15 17.74 16.68
C ARG A 5 19.21 18.41 15.82
N GLU A 6 19.54 19.67 16.11
CA GLU A 6 20.56 20.43 15.36
C GLU A 6 21.94 19.78 15.48
N ARG A 7 22.31 19.30 16.67
CA ARG A 7 23.57 18.58 16.86
C ARG A 7 23.65 17.30 16.05
N ILE A 8 22.56 16.53 15.97
CA ILE A 8 22.51 15.30 15.16
C ILE A 8 22.62 15.62 13.67
N LEU A 9 21.85 16.60 13.18
CA LEU A 9 21.87 17.00 11.78
C LEU A 9 23.23 17.55 11.35
N ASN A 10 23.88 18.35 12.21
CA ASN A 10 25.23 18.86 11.93
C ASN A 10 26.26 17.73 11.87
N ARG A 11 26.21 16.76 12.78
CA ARG A 11 27.08 15.57 12.72
C ARG A 11 26.90 14.75 11.45
N ILE A 12 25.67 14.57 10.99
CA ILE A 12 25.37 13.88 9.73
C ILE A 12 25.94 14.67 8.54
N SER A 13 25.77 16.00 8.54
CA SER A 13 26.30 16.89 7.49
C SER A 13 27.82 16.84 7.44
N GLU A 14 28.50 16.91 8.60
CA GLU A 14 29.95 16.81 8.71
C GLU A 14 30.47 15.44 8.23
N ALA A 15 29.81 14.36 8.63
CA ALA A 15 30.18 13.00 8.22
C ALA A 15 30.03 12.75 6.69
N ARG A 16 29.12 13.49 6.03
CA ARG A 16 28.93 13.46 4.58
C ARG A 16 29.94 14.29 3.78
N GLY A 17 30.87 14.98 4.45
CA GLY A 17 31.88 15.80 3.76
C GLY A 17 31.35 17.12 3.18
N GLY A 18 30.22 17.62 3.68
CA GLY A 18 29.73 18.96 3.39
C GLY A 18 29.10 19.23 2.02
N ALA A 19 29.26 18.35 1.05
CA ALA A 19 28.65 18.50 -0.27
C ALA A 19 27.25 17.88 -0.31
N THR A 20 26.25 18.62 0.12
CA THR A 20 24.85 18.22 -0.09
C THR A 20 24.44 18.64 -1.50
N LYS A 21 24.15 17.68 -2.35
CA LYS A 21 23.47 17.95 -3.63
C LYS A 21 22.16 18.70 -3.36
N SER A 22 21.87 19.68 -4.16
CA SER A 22 20.58 20.36 -4.10
C SER A 22 19.43 19.38 -4.44
N PRO A 23 18.20 19.62 -4.01
CA PRO A 23 17.05 18.79 -4.40
C PRO A 23 16.91 18.64 -5.92
N GLY A 24 17.26 19.68 -6.70
CA GLY A 24 17.23 19.64 -8.16
C GLY A 24 18.29 18.72 -8.75
N GLU A 25 19.49 18.70 -8.20
CA GLU A 25 20.57 17.79 -8.62
C GLU A 25 20.23 16.33 -8.30
N ILE A 26 19.64 16.07 -7.13
CA ILE A 26 19.19 14.73 -6.76
C ILE A 26 18.09 14.25 -7.71
N LEU A 27 17.13 15.12 -8.04
CA LEU A 27 16.04 14.78 -8.95
C LEU A 27 16.57 14.51 -10.37
N ALA A 28 17.48 15.35 -10.88
CA ALA A 28 18.09 15.16 -12.20
C ALA A 28 18.88 13.85 -12.27
N GLU A 29 19.65 13.52 -11.24
CA GLU A 29 20.37 12.25 -11.16
C GLU A 29 19.43 11.04 -11.12
N ALA A 30 18.37 11.11 -10.31
CA ALA A 30 17.34 10.08 -10.24
C ALA A 30 16.63 9.88 -11.59
N GLN A 31 16.28 10.97 -12.28
CA GLN A 31 15.69 10.92 -13.61
C GLN A 31 16.64 10.31 -14.65
N GLY A 32 17.94 10.52 -14.52
CA GLY A 32 18.96 9.91 -15.38
C GLY A 32 19.09 8.40 -15.21
N LEU A 33 18.70 7.86 -14.05
CA LEU A 33 18.72 6.41 -13.78
C LEU A 33 17.47 5.67 -14.29
N ILE A 34 16.36 6.38 -14.51
CA ILE A 34 15.09 5.76 -14.94
C ILE A 34 15.21 5.03 -16.30
N PRO A 35 15.86 5.57 -17.35
CA PRO A 35 15.99 4.89 -18.64
C PRO A 35 16.66 3.51 -18.56
N ASP A 36 17.59 3.35 -17.63
CA ASP A 36 18.34 2.10 -17.47
C ASP A 36 17.57 1.05 -16.67
N SER A 37 16.50 1.45 -15.96
CA SER A 37 15.69 0.53 -15.16
C SER A 37 14.96 -0.52 -16.00
N ALA A 38 14.65 -0.21 -17.27
CA ALA A 38 13.99 -1.13 -18.20
C ALA A 38 14.87 -2.34 -18.56
N ILE A 39 16.19 -2.19 -18.49
CA ILE A 39 17.18 -3.25 -18.85
C ILE A 39 17.23 -4.34 -17.77
N SER A 40 16.96 -3.97 -16.52
CA SER A 40 17.00 -4.88 -15.37
C SER A 40 15.65 -5.53 -15.03
N GLN A 41 14.57 -5.16 -15.73
CA GLN A 41 13.26 -5.74 -15.50
C GLN A 41 13.14 -7.11 -16.17
N PRO A 42 12.75 -8.17 -15.45
CA PRO A 42 12.46 -9.46 -16.05
C PRO A 42 11.33 -9.32 -17.08
N ALA A 43 11.55 -9.79 -18.30
CA ALA A 43 10.49 -9.82 -19.30
C ALA A 43 9.62 -11.07 -19.11
N PHE A 44 8.36 -10.88 -18.78
CA PHE A 44 7.37 -11.96 -18.64
C PHE A 44 6.49 -12.02 -19.89
N HIS A 45 6.91 -12.80 -20.88
CA HIS A 45 6.26 -12.85 -22.19
C HIS A 45 5.00 -13.72 -22.26
N GLN A 46 4.66 -14.49 -21.23
CA GLN A 46 3.59 -15.50 -21.27
C GLN A 46 2.38 -15.20 -20.38
N GLN A 47 2.43 -14.16 -19.57
CA GLN A 47 1.36 -13.80 -18.64
C GLN A 47 1.09 -12.29 -18.67
N THR A 48 -0.17 -11.90 -18.45
CA THR A 48 -0.47 -10.51 -18.18
C THR A 48 0.09 -10.10 -16.80
N THR A 49 0.29 -8.82 -16.57
CA THR A 49 0.73 -8.29 -15.26
C THR A 49 -0.27 -8.65 -14.15
N ILE A 50 -1.57 -8.63 -14.47
CA ILE A 50 -2.65 -8.97 -13.53
C ILE A 50 -2.62 -10.45 -13.17
N ASP A 51 -2.57 -11.35 -14.17
CA ASP A 51 -2.51 -12.80 -13.93
C ASP A 51 -1.32 -13.17 -13.07
N ARG A 52 -0.17 -12.54 -13.36
CA ARG A 52 1.04 -12.76 -12.58
C ARG A 52 0.91 -12.25 -11.14
N PHE A 53 0.33 -11.07 -10.95
CA PHE A 53 0.05 -10.57 -9.60
C PHE A 53 -0.83 -11.55 -8.84
N PHE A 54 -1.88 -12.05 -9.44
CA PHE A 54 -2.81 -13.00 -8.82
C PHE A 54 -2.09 -14.30 -8.44
N GLU A 55 -1.32 -14.89 -9.35
CA GLU A 55 -0.52 -16.10 -9.07
C GLU A 55 0.41 -15.89 -7.86
N LYS A 56 1.07 -14.74 -7.78
CA LYS A 56 2.02 -14.47 -6.70
C LYS A 56 1.33 -14.13 -5.39
N ALA A 57 0.27 -13.34 -5.42
CA ALA A 57 -0.48 -12.91 -4.24
C ALA A 57 -1.22 -14.08 -3.56
N THR A 58 -1.66 -15.09 -4.34
CA THR A 58 -2.35 -16.30 -3.81
C THR A 58 -1.44 -17.52 -3.71
N SER A 59 -0.12 -17.34 -3.78
CA SER A 59 0.81 -18.46 -3.66
C SER A 59 0.69 -19.16 -2.30
N GLU A 60 0.98 -20.47 -2.23
CA GLU A 60 0.89 -21.28 -1.01
C GLU A 60 1.66 -20.73 0.20
N ARG A 61 2.60 -19.80 -0.03
CA ARG A 61 3.37 -19.14 1.03
C ARG A 61 2.60 -17.99 1.69
N LEU A 62 1.55 -17.51 1.04
CA LEU A 62 0.71 -16.42 1.50
C LEU A 62 -0.68 -17.01 1.79
N THR A 63 -1.29 -16.58 2.87
CA THR A 63 -2.66 -16.97 3.25
C THR A 63 -3.70 -16.04 2.62
N ALA A 64 -3.32 -15.29 1.60
CA ALA A 64 -4.20 -14.33 0.95
C ALA A 64 -5.17 -15.02 -0.01
N THR A 65 -6.39 -14.53 -0.03
CA THR A 65 -7.41 -14.84 -1.03
C THR A 65 -7.63 -13.62 -1.92
N LEU A 66 -8.16 -13.84 -3.11
CA LEU A 66 -8.45 -12.79 -4.08
C LEU A 66 -9.88 -12.92 -4.58
N ALA A 67 -10.54 -11.78 -4.70
CA ALA A 67 -11.78 -11.63 -5.44
C ALA A 67 -11.62 -10.48 -6.45
N GLU A 68 -12.12 -10.66 -7.67
CA GLU A 68 -12.14 -9.62 -8.69
C GLU A 68 -13.54 -8.98 -8.70
N VAL A 69 -13.58 -7.67 -8.67
CA VAL A 69 -14.82 -6.88 -8.75
C VAL A 69 -14.78 -5.97 -9.97
N GLY A 70 -15.95 -5.70 -10.57
CA GLY A 70 -16.04 -4.89 -11.77
C GLY A 70 -15.87 -3.39 -11.52
N ASP A 71 -16.27 -2.92 -10.34
CA ASP A 71 -16.22 -1.53 -9.93
C ASP A 71 -15.88 -1.42 -8.44
N ILE A 72 -15.30 -0.29 -8.03
CA ILE A 72 -15.03 0.00 -6.62
C ILE A 72 -16.33 0.04 -5.79
N ALA A 73 -17.45 0.37 -6.41
CA ALA A 73 -18.78 0.35 -5.76
C ALA A 73 -19.21 -1.06 -5.32
N ASP A 74 -18.63 -2.12 -5.92
CA ASP A 74 -18.92 -3.51 -5.57
C ASP A 74 -18.13 -4.00 -4.35
N VAL A 75 -17.13 -3.22 -3.88
CA VAL A 75 -16.26 -3.59 -2.75
C VAL A 75 -17.04 -3.86 -1.47
N PRO A 76 -18.06 -3.07 -1.07
CA PRO A 76 -18.83 -3.38 0.14
C PRO A 76 -19.54 -4.73 0.08
N GLN A 77 -20.11 -5.11 -1.07
CA GLN A 77 -20.75 -6.40 -1.23
C GLN A 77 -19.72 -7.54 -1.20
N ALA A 78 -18.59 -7.40 -1.88
CA ALA A 78 -17.52 -8.39 -1.83
C ALA A 78 -16.96 -8.58 -0.40
N ALA A 79 -16.87 -7.51 0.38
CA ALA A 79 -16.51 -7.59 1.80
C ALA A 79 -17.57 -8.32 2.63
N ALA A 80 -18.85 -8.05 2.39
CA ALA A 80 -19.95 -8.75 3.09
C ALA A 80 -19.95 -10.25 2.79
N ASP A 81 -19.72 -10.63 1.53
CA ASP A 81 -19.60 -12.03 1.11
C ASP A 81 -18.42 -12.72 1.79
N TYR A 82 -17.27 -12.03 1.85
CA TYR A 82 -16.09 -12.52 2.56
C TYR A 82 -16.36 -12.73 4.07
N PHE A 83 -17.06 -11.81 4.73
CA PHE A 83 -17.43 -11.96 6.14
C PHE A 83 -18.32 -13.18 6.35
N ALA A 84 -19.30 -13.37 5.48
CA ALA A 84 -20.21 -14.53 5.54
C ALA A 84 -19.47 -15.85 5.33
N GLU A 85 -18.58 -15.92 4.33
CA GLU A 85 -17.77 -17.11 4.03
C GLU A 85 -16.86 -17.53 5.17
N HIS A 86 -16.25 -16.52 5.85
CA HIS A 86 -15.31 -16.76 6.93
C HIS A 86 -15.89 -16.70 8.33
N GLY A 87 -17.22 -16.51 8.45
CA GLY A 87 -17.91 -16.44 9.74
C GLY A 87 -17.50 -15.24 10.60
N LEU A 88 -17.08 -14.16 9.96
CA LEU A 88 -16.67 -12.92 10.61
C LEU A 88 -17.90 -12.03 10.93
N ALA A 89 -17.76 -11.18 11.93
CA ALA A 89 -18.78 -10.18 12.20
C ALA A 89 -18.83 -9.19 11.02
N HIS A 90 -20.05 -8.77 10.62
CA HIS A 90 -20.26 -7.74 9.60
C HIS A 90 -19.89 -6.36 10.15
N ARG A 91 -18.62 -6.21 10.54
CA ARG A 91 -18.05 -5.00 11.13
C ARG A 91 -16.61 -4.80 10.67
N ALA A 92 -16.29 -3.61 10.19
CA ALA A 92 -14.94 -3.29 9.74
C ALA A 92 -14.49 -1.87 10.09
N ALA A 93 -13.20 -1.69 10.33
CA ALA A 93 -12.56 -0.39 10.22
C ALA A 93 -12.21 -0.15 8.74
N ILE A 94 -12.65 0.98 8.19
CA ILE A 94 -12.39 1.31 6.79
C ILE A 94 -11.55 2.57 6.66
N ALA A 95 -10.66 2.61 5.67
CA ALA A 95 -9.95 3.83 5.34
C ALA A 95 -10.96 4.94 4.96
N PRO A 96 -10.73 6.20 5.37
CA PRO A 96 -11.62 7.31 5.04
C PRO A 96 -11.95 7.44 3.55
N ALA A 97 -11.03 7.07 2.67
CA ALA A 97 -11.24 7.05 1.21
C ALA A 97 -12.40 6.15 0.78
N LEU A 98 -12.78 5.15 1.57
CA LEU A 98 -13.86 4.20 1.28
C LEU A 98 -15.19 4.55 1.95
N ALA A 99 -15.21 5.58 2.81
CA ALA A 99 -16.38 5.90 3.64
C ALA A 99 -17.62 6.35 2.84
N SER A 100 -17.43 6.80 1.59
CA SER A 100 -18.52 7.22 0.71
C SER A 100 -19.23 6.07 -0.02
N LEU A 101 -18.70 4.85 0.05
CA LEU A 101 -19.34 3.67 -0.56
C LEU A 101 -20.56 3.23 0.24
N ASP A 102 -21.45 2.46 -0.39
CA ASP A 102 -22.64 1.92 0.25
C ASP A 102 -22.32 0.69 1.11
N TRP A 103 -22.14 0.89 2.40
CA TRP A 103 -21.87 -0.18 3.38
C TRP A 103 -23.15 -0.70 4.06
N THR A 104 -24.30 -0.65 3.38
CA THR A 104 -25.55 -1.18 3.94
C THR A 104 -25.38 -2.63 4.38
N GLY A 105 -25.71 -2.92 5.64
CA GLY A 105 -25.56 -4.27 6.24
C GLY A 105 -24.19 -4.54 6.88
N THR A 106 -23.25 -3.61 6.81
CA THR A 106 -21.95 -3.68 7.51
C THR A 106 -21.77 -2.49 8.43
N GLU A 107 -21.46 -2.73 9.69
CA GLU A 107 -21.09 -1.68 10.64
C GLU A 107 -19.68 -1.17 10.32
N ILE A 108 -19.55 0.10 10.01
CA ILE A 108 -18.26 0.70 9.66
C ILE A 108 -17.80 1.74 10.66
N THR A 109 -16.48 1.83 10.83
CA THR A 109 -15.79 2.91 11.56
C THR A 109 -14.55 3.33 10.81
N THR A 110 -14.14 4.57 10.94
CA THR A 110 -12.84 5.06 10.43
C THR A 110 -11.76 5.08 11.51
N ALA A 111 -12.11 4.72 12.76
CA ALA A 111 -11.18 4.59 13.86
C ALA A 111 -10.81 3.11 14.05
N ILE A 112 -9.53 2.84 14.27
CA ILE A 112 -9.04 1.50 14.62
C ILE A 112 -8.87 1.42 16.14
N ASP A 113 -9.38 0.37 16.74
CA ASP A 113 -9.11 0.01 18.11
C ASP A 113 -8.39 -1.36 18.24
N ALA A 114 -7.96 -1.68 19.44
CA ALA A 114 -7.20 -2.92 19.70
C ALA A 114 -8.02 -4.23 19.49
N ASN A 115 -9.35 -4.13 19.38
CA ASN A 115 -10.26 -5.27 19.20
C ASN A 115 -10.81 -5.35 17.77
N GLN A 116 -10.28 -4.55 16.86
CA GLN A 116 -10.70 -4.55 15.46
C GLN A 116 -10.24 -5.82 14.76
N GLU A 117 -11.18 -6.66 14.31
CA GLU A 117 -10.88 -7.93 13.63
C GLU A 117 -10.59 -7.73 12.15
N VAL A 118 -11.27 -6.78 11.50
CA VAL A 118 -11.17 -6.52 10.07
C VAL A 118 -10.90 -5.05 9.80
N SER A 119 -9.90 -4.79 8.97
CA SER A 119 -9.62 -3.47 8.41
C SER A 119 -9.65 -3.54 6.89
N ILE A 120 -10.24 -2.53 6.25
CA ILE A 120 -10.34 -2.42 4.79
C ILE A 120 -9.70 -1.12 4.34
N THR A 121 -8.71 -1.23 3.48
CA THR A 121 -7.96 -0.07 2.97
C THR A 121 -7.74 -0.15 1.47
N LEU A 122 -7.18 0.92 0.88
CA LEU A 122 -6.78 0.98 -0.52
C LEU A 122 -5.27 0.88 -0.63
N ALA A 123 -4.79 0.03 -1.53
CA ALA A 123 -3.41 0.04 -2.00
C ALA A 123 -3.25 1.00 -3.19
N ASP A 124 -2.12 1.69 -3.27
CA ASP A 124 -1.75 2.53 -4.43
C ASP A 124 -1.40 1.69 -5.67
N GLY A 125 -1.05 0.42 -5.48
CA GLY A 125 -0.69 -0.49 -6.56
C GLY A 125 -0.21 -1.84 -6.07
N GLY A 126 0.13 -2.71 -7.02
CA GLY A 126 0.69 -4.03 -6.77
C GLY A 126 1.97 -4.27 -7.57
N ILE A 127 2.86 -5.09 -7.01
CA ILE A 127 4.08 -5.55 -7.66
C ILE A 127 3.84 -6.98 -8.14
N ALA A 128 3.69 -7.15 -9.45
CA ALA A 128 3.32 -8.43 -10.05
C ALA A 128 4.37 -9.54 -9.83
N GLU A 129 5.64 -9.18 -9.74
CA GLU A 129 6.75 -10.11 -9.52
C GLU A 129 6.70 -10.80 -8.16
N THR A 130 6.12 -10.16 -7.17
CA THR A 130 6.12 -10.63 -5.77
C THR A 130 4.73 -10.85 -5.20
N GLY A 131 3.67 -10.34 -5.84
CA GLY A 131 2.32 -10.29 -5.28
C GLY A 131 2.19 -9.30 -4.11
N SER A 132 3.12 -8.35 -4.01
CA SER A 132 3.13 -7.38 -2.90
C SER A 132 2.23 -6.18 -3.22
N LEU A 133 1.60 -5.62 -2.20
CA LEU A 133 0.84 -4.38 -2.29
C LEU A 133 1.70 -3.18 -1.86
N ILE A 134 1.47 -2.05 -2.49
CA ILE A 134 2.12 -0.78 -2.18
C ILE A 134 1.10 0.12 -1.49
N PHE A 135 1.44 0.57 -0.29
CA PHE A 135 0.63 1.51 0.47
C PHE A 135 1.38 2.82 0.68
N ARG A 136 0.65 3.91 0.57
CA ARG A 136 1.15 5.25 0.89
C ARG A 136 0.26 5.88 1.95
N SER A 137 0.83 6.23 3.09
CA SER A 137 0.06 6.86 4.17
C SER A 137 -0.38 8.26 3.77
N SER A 138 -1.66 8.53 3.94
CA SER A 138 -2.29 9.86 3.78
C SER A 138 -3.41 10.02 4.80
N PRO A 139 -4.03 11.21 4.94
CA PRO A 139 -5.23 11.38 5.75
C PRO A 139 -6.39 10.47 5.31
N ASP A 140 -6.50 10.17 4.02
CA ASP A 140 -7.56 9.35 3.43
C ASP A 140 -7.26 7.85 3.46
N THR A 141 -5.98 7.48 3.55
CA THR A 141 -5.47 6.11 3.66
C THR A 141 -4.42 6.01 4.76
N PRO A 142 -4.79 6.12 6.03
CA PRO A 142 -3.85 6.04 7.14
C PRO A 142 -3.19 4.66 7.22
N MET A 143 -1.88 4.61 7.52
CA MET A 143 -1.11 3.37 7.61
C MET A 143 -1.65 2.39 8.67
N LEU A 144 -2.41 2.85 9.65
CA LEU A 144 -3.00 2.00 10.68
C LEU A 144 -4.07 1.04 10.13
N HIS A 145 -4.60 1.28 8.93
CA HIS A 145 -5.56 0.39 8.25
C HIS A 145 -4.89 -0.73 7.45
N ASN A 146 -3.55 -0.78 7.39
CA ASN A 146 -2.80 -1.76 6.58
C ASN A 146 -2.31 -2.93 7.43
#